data_bf977e1b5154ad780b3c6d50b00d109c
#
_entry.id   bf977e1b5154ad780b3c6d50b00d109c
#
_cell.length_a   1.000
_cell.length_b   1.000
_cell.length_c   1.000
_cell.angle_alpha   90.00
_cell.angle_beta   90.00
_cell.angle_gamma   90.00
#
_symmetry.space_group_name_H-M   'P 1'
#
loop_
_entity.id
_entity.type
_entity.pdbx_description
1 polymer ?
#
loop_
_entity_poly.entity_id
_entity_poly.type
_entity_poly.pdbx_seq_one_letter_code
_entity_poly.pdbx_strand_id
1 'polypeptide(L)'
;MGIPGSGKTTLSQRIIAKGFHCLNADSIRQELYGDAITQGEPEKVFEIFFERLEAAMGEKKSIIVDNTNLKPLHRKQILDRAAKFAYDDVQLWLLDIPLATCLERNRNRERVVPEDAVTHMYNELYRNGRPKRTEGKVVVIRPSPDGTDYLFFPQS
;
A
#
# COMPACT_ATOMS: atom_id res chain seq x y z
N MET A 1 0.26 -2.46 2.71
CA MET A 1 -1.17 -2.21 2.45
C MET A 1 -1.87 -1.70 3.70
N GLY A 2 -2.98 -0.98 3.56
CA GLY A 2 -3.73 -0.40 4.67
C GLY A 2 -4.63 0.73 4.20
N ILE A 3 -5.58 1.12 5.04
CA ILE A 3 -6.56 2.18 4.75
C ILE A 3 -5.95 3.59 4.93
N PRO A 4 -6.61 4.66 4.45
CA PRO A 4 -6.19 6.03 4.76
C PRO A 4 -6.08 6.26 6.28
N GLY A 5 -5.06 6.98 6.71
CA GLY A 5 -4.78 7.22 8.13
C GLY A 5 -4.05 6.09 8.87
N SER A 6 -3.78 4.96 8.22
CA SER A 6 -3.05 3.85 8.85
C SER A 6 -1.54 4.09 9.05
N GLY A 7 -0.96 5.11 8.41
CA GLY A 7 0.47 5.42 8.52
C GLY A 7 1.34 4.80 7.42
N LYS A 8 0.75 4.36 6.31
CA LYS A 8 1.50 3.80 5.16
C LYS A 8 2.63 4.72 4.68
N THR A 9 2.33 5.98 4.45
CA THR A 9 3.30 6.94 3.93
C THR A 9 4.49 7.12 4.88
N THR A 10 4.23 7.21 6.18
CA THR A 10 5.29 7.32 7.19
C THR A 10 6.20 6.09 7.18
N LEU A 11 5.62 4.89 7.13
CA LEU A 11 6.38 3.66 7.07
C LEU A 11 7.13 3.53 5.74
N SER A 12 6.50 3.87 4.62
CA SER A 12 7.11 3.85 3.29
C SER A 12 8.34 4.74 3.22
N GLN A 13 8.28 5.94 3.79
CA GLN A 13 9.43 6.87 3.82
C GLN A 13 10.62 6.27 4.57
N ARG A 14 10.40 5.53 5.67
CA ARG A 14 11.47 4.83 6.38
C ARG A 14 12.15 3.76 5.52
N ILE A 15 11.38 3.08 4.67
CA ILE A 15 11.87 2.03 3.76
C ILE A 15 12.59 2.65 2.56
N ILE A 16 12.05 3.72 2.00
CA ILE A 16 12.69 4.48 0.92
C ILE A 16 14.07 4.99 1.35
N ALA A 17 14.19 5.46 2.60
CA ALA A 17 15.47 5.89 3.16
C ALA A 17 16.54 4.78 3.22
N LYS A 18 16.13 3.50 3.14
CA LYS A 18 17.02 2.33 3.03
C LYS A 18 17.38 1.96 1.59
N GLY A 19 16.98 2.76 0.60
CA GLY A 19 17.31 2.56 -0.81
C GLY A 19 16.25 1.83 -1.63
N PHE A 20 15.04 1.61 -1.11
CA PHE A 20 13.94 1.02 -1.87
C PHE A 20 13.35 2.02 -2.86
N HIS A 21 13.05 1.53 -4.06
CA HIS A 21 12.32 2.27 -5.08
C HIS A 21 10.82 2.23 -4.79
N CYS A 22 10.20 3.40 -4.62
CA CYS A 22 8.77 3.48 -4.30
C CYS A 22 7.93 3.63 -5.57
N LEU A 23 6.89 2.82 -5.67
CA LEU A 23 5.84 2.93 -6.68
C LEU A 23 4.49 3.16 -6.03
N ASN A 24 3.80 4.20 -6.49
CA ASN A 24 2.59 4.72 -5.87
C ASN A 24 1.66 5.29 -6.96
N ALA A 25 0.41 4.85 -6.99
CA ALA A 25 -0.57 5.31 -7.95
C ALA A 25 -0.97 6.79 -7.75
N ASP A 26 -0.94 7.27 -6.51
CA ASP A 26 -1.26 8.67 -6.22
C ASP A 26 -0.22 9.63 -6.81
N SER A 27 1.06 9.24 -6.83
CA SER A 27 2.12 10.01 -7.50
C SER A 27 1.88 10.12 -9.00
N ILE A 28 1.42 9.05 -9.63
CA ILE A 28 1.07 9.05 -11.07
C ILE A 28 -0.14 9.95 -11.33
N ARG A 29 -1.16 9.94 -10.46
CA ARG A 29 -2.29 10.86 -10.56
C ARG A 29 -1.84 12.32 -10.44
N GLN A 30 -0.95 12.59 -9.50
CA GLN A 30 -0.37 13.92 -9.33
C GLN A 30 0.35 14.39 -10.60
N GLU A 31 1.11 13.52 -11.25
CA GLU A 31 1.81 13.83 -12.50
C GLU A 31 0.84 14.09 -13.66
N LEU A 32 -0.22 13.26 -13.79
CA LEU A 32 -1.15 13.33 -14.91
C LEU A 32 -2.19 14.47 -14.78
N TYR A 33 -2.67 14.73 -13.57
CA TYR A 33 -3.85 15.57 -13.32
C TYR A 33 -3.56 16.78 -12.43
N GLY A 34 -2.34 16.93 -11.94
CA GLY A 34 -1.95 18.02 -11.03
C GLY A 34 -2.37 17.81 -9.57
N ASP A 35 -3.12 16.75 -9.27
CA ASP A 35 -3.47 16.36 -7.90
C ASP A 35 -3.64 14.83 -7.79
N ALA A 36 -3.45 14.30 -6.57
CA ALA A 36 -3.59 12.87 -6.30
C ALA A 36 -5.05 12.43 -6.04
N ILE A 37 -5.98 13.38 -5.95
CA ILE A 37 -7.41 13.14 -5.63
C ILE A 37 -8.18 12.81 -6.91
N THR A 38 -7.85 13.49 -8.01
CA THR A 38 -8.51 13.27 -9.29
C THR A 38 -8.33 11.83 -9.73
N GLN A 39 -9.43 11.08 -9.82
CA GLN A 39 -9.38 9.69 -10.26
C GLN A 39 -9.03 9.60 -11.75
N GLY A 40 -9.48 10.58 -12.54
CA GLY A 40 -9.24 10.66 -13.97
C GLY A 40 -9.63 9.36 -14.70
N GLU A 41 -8.70 8.81 -15.46
CA GLU A 41 -8.81 7.51 -16.12
C GLU A 41 -8.04 6.45 -15.31
N PRO A 42 -8.70 5.67 -14.43
CA PRO A 42 -8.01 4.68 -13.58
C PRO A 42 -7.19 3.66 -14.38
N GLU A 43 -7.67 3.26 -15.54
CA GLU A 43 -6.99 2.32 -16.43
C GLU A 43 -5.63 2.87 -16.88
N LYS A 44 -5.58 4.15 -17.29
CA LYS A 44 -4.34 4.82 -17.69
C LYS A 44 -3.35 4.95 -16.53
N VAL A 45 -3.84 5.27 -15.33
CA VAL A 45 -2.99 5.35 -14.14
C VAL A 45 -2.34 4.00 -13.84
N PHE A 46 -3.11 2.92 -13.91
CA PHE A 46 -2.58 1.58 -13.63
C PHE A 46 -1.75 1.01 -14.77
N GLU A 47 -2.01 1.37 -16.02
CA GLU A 47 -1.13 1.06 -17.14
C GLU A 47 0.27 1.62 -16.90
N ILE A 48 0.38 2.91 -16.60
CA ILE A 48 1.66 3.56 -16.28
C ILE A 48 2.30 2.95 -15.03
N PHE A 49 1.49 2.65 -14.00
CA PHE A 49 1.98 2.00 -12.79
C PHE A 49 2.64 0.66 -13.11
N PHE A 50 2.01 -0.19 -13.88
CA PHE A 50 2.56 -1.50 -14.23
C PHE A 50 3.75 -1.42 -15.16
N GLU A 51 3.79 -0.47 -16.10
CA GLU A 51 4.98 -0.21 -16.93
C GLU A 51 6.18 0.15 -16.05
N ARG A 52 6.01 1.08 -15.13
CA ARG A 52 7.08 1.49 -14.19
C ARG A 52 7.50 0.36 -13.25
N LEU A 53 6.54 -0.45 -12.79
CA LEU A 53 6.81 -1.61 -11.96
C LEU A 53 7.68 -2.63 -12.70
N GLU A 54 7.31 -2.99 -13.93
CA GLU A 54 8.06 -3.93 -14.74
C GLU A 54 9.46 -3.39 -15.11
N ALA A 55 9.60 -2.10 -15.39
CA ALA A 55 10.88 -1.47 -15.64
C ALA A 55 11.80 -1.57 -14.41
N ALA A 56 11.28 -1.24 -13.23
CA ALA A 56 12.04 -1.34 -11.98
C ALA A 56 12.41 -2.80 -11.63
N MET A 57 11.50 -3.74 -11.91
CA MET A 57 11.76 -5.17 -11.72
C MET A 57 12.82 -5.69 -12.69
N GLY A 58 12.82 -5.21 -13.94
CA GLY A 58 13.85 -5.54 -14.92
C GLY A 58 15.25 -5.08 -14.51
N GLU A 59 15.32 -3.96 -13.80
CA GLU A 59 16.56 -3.44 -13.22
C GLU A 59 16.93 -4.10 -11.87
N LYS A 60 16.14 -5.09 -11.41
CA LYS A 60 16.36 -5.80 -10.14
C LYS A 60 16.39 -4.87 -8.90
N LYS A 61 15.64 -3.79 -8.93
CA LYS A 61 15.52 -2.88 -7.80
C LYS A 61 14.80 -3.53 -6.61
N SER A 62 15.16 -3.15 -5.41
CA SER A 62 14.33 -3.38 -4.23
C SER A 62 13.15 -2.42 -4.27
N ILE A 63 11.92 -2.92 -4.28
CA ILE A 63 10.72 -2.14 -4.58
C ILE A 63 9.77 -2.15 -3.40
N ILE A 64 9.19 -0.98 -3.11
CA ILE A 64 8.00 -0.87 -2.27
C ILE A 64 6.82 -0.37 -3.11
N VAL A 65 5.71 -1.09 -3.05
CA VAL A 65 4.44 -0.67 -3.64
C VAL A 65 3.57 -0.08 -2.54
N ASP A 66 3.43 1.25 -2.55
CA ASP A 66 2.67 2.01 -1.55
C ASP A 66 1.29 2.39 -2.10
N ASN A 67 0.41 1.41 -2.19
CA ASN A 67 -1.01 1.57 -2.51
C ASN A 67 -1.86 0.98 -1.37
N THR A 68 -3.17 1.23 -1.38
CA THR A 68 -4.08 0.59 -0.41
C THR A 68 -4.06 -0.92 -0.53
N ASN A 69 -4.02 -1.44 -1.75
CA ASN A 69 -3.90 -2.88 -2.10
C ASN A 69 -4.95 -3.77 -1.42
N LEU A 70 -6.16 -3.25 -1.24
CA LEU A 70 -7.23 -3.95 -0.51
C LEU A 70 -7.80 -5.13 -1.28
N LYS A 71 -7.84 -5.04 -2.62
CA LYS A 71 -8.44 -6.09 -3.46
C LYS A 71 -7.42 -7.18 -3.77
N PRO A 72 -7.74 -8.47 -3.48
CA PRO A 72 -6.85 -9.60 -3.80
C PRO A 72 -6.42 -9.65 -5.27
N LEU A 73 -7.33 -9.30 -6.19
CA LEU A 73 -7.03 -9.27 -7.63
C LEU A 73 -5.90 -8.29 -7.97
N HIS A 74 -5.92 -7.09 -7.38
CA HIS A 74 -4.86 -6.09 -7.63
C HIS A 74 -3.52 -6.57 -7.07
N ARG A 75 -3.52 -7.19 -5.89
CA ARG A 75 -2.30 -7.80 -5.33
C ARG A 75 -1.77 -8.91 -6.21
N LYS A 76 -2.67 -9.79 -6.70
CA LYS A 76 -2.29 -10.86 -7.60
C LYS A 76 -1.56 -10.36 -8.86
N GLN A 77 -2.02 -9.29 -9.47
CA GLN A 77 -1.38 -8.69 -10.63
C GLN A 77 0.06 -8.23 -10.36
N ILE A 78 0.33 -7.73 -9.15
CA ILE A 78 1.68 -7.34 -8.72
C ILE A 78 2.52 -8.58 -8.44
N LEU A 79 1.97 -9.56 -7.72
CA LEU A 79 2.66 -10.81 -7.35
C LEU A 79 3.02 -11.66 -8.57
N ASP A 80 2.13 -11.74 -9.56
CA ASP A 80 2.40 -12.45 -10.83
C ASP A 80 3.61 -11.83 -11.56
N ARG A 81 3.73 -10.49 -11.55
CA ARG A 81 4.88 -9.80 -12.11
C ARG A 81 6.15 -10.06 -11.31
N ALA A 82 6.07 -10.01 -9.98
CA ALA A 82 7.20 -10.33 -9.14
C ALA A 82 7.74 -11.74 -9.41
N ALA A 83 6.85 -12.73 -9.57
CA ALA A 83 7.23 -14.08 -9.97
C ALA A 83 7.86 -14.14 -11.36
N LYS A 84 7.27 -13.45 -12.35
CA LYS A 84 7.80 -13.36 -13.73
C LYS A 84 9.23 -12.81 -13.75
N PHE A 85 9.55 -11.82 -12.92
CA PHE A 85 10.88 -11.23 -12.83
C PHE A 85 11.78 -11.91 -11.79
N ALA A 86 11.38 -13.08 -11.26
CA ALA A 86 12.14 -13.91 -10.34
C ALA A 86 12.52 -13.19 -9.02
N TYR A 87 11.59 -12.45 -8.44
CA TYR A 87 11.70 -11.97 -7.07
C TYR A 87 11.37 -13.10 -6.11
N ASP A 88 12.30 -13.48 -5.26
CA ASP A 88 12.20 -14.58 -4.30
C ASP A 88 11.82 -14.14 -2.88
N ASP A 89 12.04 -12.87 -2.54
CA ASP A 89 11.60 -12.29 -1.27
C ASP A 89 10.52 -11.23 -1.50
N VAL A 90 9.27 -11.69 -1.51
CA VAL A 90 8.10 -10.82 -1.65
C VAL A 90 7.27 -10.87 -0.39
N GLN A 91 7.02 -9.69 0.19
CA GLN A 91 6.31 -9.55 1.46
C GLN A 91 5.07 -8.68 1.31
N LEU A 92 3.97 -9.10 1.94
CA LEU A 92 2.73 -8.34 2.05
C LEU A 92 2.64 -7.76 3.46
N TRP A 93 2.84 -6.45 3.58
CA TRP A 93 2.78 -5.75 4.85
C TRP A 93 1.41 -5.14 5.08
N LEU A 94 0.70 -5.60 6.09
CA LEU A 94 -0.61 -5.10 6.49
C LEU A 94 -0.48 -4.20 7.72
N LEU A 95 -0.79 -2.92 7.56
CA LEU A 95 -0.94 -2.01 8.69
C LEU A 95 -2.32 -2.23 9.32
N ASP A 96 -2.32 -2.96 10.42
CA ASP A 96 -3.52 -3.34 11.18
C ASP A 96 -3.76 -2.31 12.30
N ILE A 97 -4.35 -1.18 11.91
CA ILE A 97 -4.59 -0.03 12.77
C ILE A 97 -6.09 0.10 13.02
N PRO A 98 -6.54 0.32 14.28
CA PRO A 98 -7.96 0.50 14.58
C PRO A 98 -8.62 1.61 13.77
N LEU A 99 -9.86 1.39 13.33
CA LEU A 99 -10.61 2.36 12.53
C LEU A 99 -10.66 3.74 13.18
N ALA A 100 -10.94 3.81 14.48
CA ALA A 100 -11.00 5.07 15.21
C ALA A 100 -9.70 5.87 15.09
N THR A 101 -8.54 5.22 15.21
CA THR A 101 -7.23 5.84 15.04
C THR A 101 -7.01 6.32 13.62
N CYS A 102 -7.43 5.54 12.62
CA CYS A 102 -7.33 5.94 11.22
C CYS A 102 -8.20 7.16 10.91
N LEU A 103 -9.42 7.20 11.42
CA LEU A 103 -10.33 8.34 11.26
C LEU A 103 -9.79 9.61 11.91
N GLU A 104 -9.28 9.50 13.13
CA GLU A 104 -8.66 10.63 13.85
C GLU A 104 -7.45 11.19 13.06
N ARG A 105 -6.54 10.32 12.64
CA ARG A 105 -5.38 10.72 11.83
C ARG A 105 -5.79 11.31 10.48
N ASN A 106 -6.83 10.75 9.85
CA ASN A 106 -7.36 11.24 8.58
C ASN A 106 -7.90 12.67 8.67
N ARG A 107 -8.58 13.03 9.77
CA ARG A 107 -9.08 14.40 10.01
C ARG A 107 -7.95 15.43 10.09
N ASN A 108 -6.80 15.03 10.59
CA ASN A 108 -5.64 15.89 10.79
C ASN A 108 -4.67 15.92 9.59
N ARG A 109 -5.04 15.30 8.46
CA ARG A 109 -4.23 15.30 7.24
C ARG A 109 -4.53 16.53 6.39
N GLU A 110 -3.52 17.00 5.67
CA GLU A 110 -3.70 18.02 4.64
C GLU A 110 -4.74 17.61 3.59
N ARG A 111 -4.68 16.33 3.18
CA ARG A 111 -5.66 15.72 2.29
C ARG A 111 -6.58 14.79 3.08
N VAL A 112 -7.76 15.27 3.40
CA VAL A 112 -8.79 14.50 4.12
C VAL A 112 -9.59 13.64 3.16
N VAL A 113 -9.67 12.33 3.43
CA VAL A 113 -10.56 11.40 2.71
C VAL A 113 -11.90 11.38 3.44
N PRO A 114 -13.06 11.36 2.75
CA PRO A 114 -14.37 11.24 3.39
C PRO A 114 -14.42 10.05 4.36
N GLU A 115 -14.97 10.26 5.56
CA GLU A 115 -14.96 9.24 6.63
C GLU A 115 -15.74 7.98 6.26
N ASP A 116 -16.83 8.11 5.50
CA ASP A 116 -17.60 6.99 4.97
C ASP A 116 -16.75 6.14 3.99
N ALA A 117 -15.91 6.77 3.19
CA ALA A 117 -14.98 6.07 2.30
C ALA A 117 -13.90 5.33 3.10
N VAL A 118 -13.33 5.94 4.14
CA VAL A 118 -12.36 5.27 5.03
C VAL A 118 -13.00 4.07 5.73
N THR A 119 -14.22 4.23 6.24
CA THR A 119 -15.00 3.17 6.91
C THR A 119 -15.33 2.04 5.94
N HIS A 120 -15.71 2.37 4.70
CA HIS A 120 -15.95 1.39 3.65
C HIS A 120 -14.69 0.57 3.35
N MET A 121 -13.55 1.22 3.17
CA MET A 121 -12.26 0.56 2.94
C MET A 121 -11.84 -0.33 4.12
N TYR A 122 -12.10 0.09 5.36
CA TYR A 122 -11.85 -0.73 6.54
C TYR A 122 -12.69 -2.01 6.52
N ASN A 123 -13.99 -1.89 6.23
CA ASN A 123 -14.89 -3.04 6.14
C ASN A 123 -14.48 -3.99 5.00
N GLU A 124 -14.12 -3.46 3.84
CA GLU A 124 -13.60 -4.25 2.71
C GLU A 124 -12.35 -5.05 3.12
N LEU A 125 -11.40 -4.40 3.82
CA LEU A 125 -10.17 -5.03 4.29
C LEU A 125 -10.48 -6.21 5.21
N TYR A 126 -11.40 -6.04 6.17
CA TYR A 126 -11.70 -7.08 7.15
C TYR A 126 -12.64 -8.18 6.64
N ARG A 127 -13.44 -7.92 5.61
CA ARG A 127 -14.30 -8.95 4.99
C ARG A 127 -13.51 -9.85 4.03
N ASN A 128 -12.85 -9.25 3.06
CA ASN A 128 -12.25 -10.00 1.95
C ASN A 128 -10.82 -9.54 1.58
N GLY A 129 -10.37 -8.42 2.12
CA GLY A 129 -9.15 -7.73 1.68
C GLY A 129 -7.88 -8.14 2.42
N ARG A 130 -7.97 -8.83 3.56
CA ARG A 130 -6.75 -9.22 4.30
C ARG A 130 -5.88 -10.13 3.47
N PRO A 131 -4.55 -9.90 3.46
CA PRO A 131 -3.64 -10.77 2.73
C PRO A 131 -3.63 -12.16 3.35
N LYS A 132 -3.56 -13.17 2.49
CA LYS A 132 -3.52 -14.58 2.89
C LYS A 132 -2.10 -15.12 2.73
N ARG A 133 -1.73 -16.09 3.54
CA ARG A 133 -0.43 -16.77 3.43
C ARG A 133 -0.22 -17.45 2.05
N THR A 134 -1.30 -17.80 1.38
CA THR A 134 -1.25 -18.32 0.00
C THR A 134 -0.80 -17.27 -1.03
N GLU A 135 -0.82 -16.00 -0.67
CA GLU A 135 -0.35 -14.91 -1.53
C GLU A 135 1.16 -14.63 -1.37
N GLY A 136 1.78 -15.06 -0.25
CA GLY A 136 3.20 -14.84 0.04
C GLY A 136 3.47 -14.66 1.54
N LYS A 137 4.64 -14.11 1.87
CA LYS A 137 5.02 -13.81 3.25
C LYS A 137 4.19 -12.63 3.76
N VAL A 138 3.30 -12.85 4.71
CA VAL A 138 2.47 -11.80 5.30
C VAL A 138 3.06 -11.32 6.61
N VAL A 139 3.20 -10.01 6.76
CA VAL A 139 3.61 -9.34 7.99
C VAL A 139 2.51 -8.38 8.44
N VAL A 140 1.95 -8.62 9.61
CA VAL A 140 1.00 -7.70 10.24
C VAL A 140 1.78 -6.67 11.05
N ILE A 141 1.45 -5.40 10.87
CA ILE A 141 2.15 -4.28 11.51
C ILE A 141 1.14 -3.53 12.37
N ARG A 142 1.48 -3.31 13.62
CA ARG A 142 0.67 -2.59 14.61
C ARG A 142 1.49 -1.48 15.25
N PRO A 143 0.84 -0.42 15.78
CA PRO A 143 1.57 0.57 16.56
C PRO A 143 2.09 -0.05 17.86
N SER A 144 3.22 0.43 18.34
CA SER A 144 3.68 0.17 19.69
C SER A 144 2.67 0.71 20.73
N PRO A 145 2.63 0.20 21.98
CA PRO A 145 1.69 0.66 22.99
C PRO A 145 1.76 2.17 23.29
N ASP A 146 2.95 2.75 23.17
CA ASP A 146 3.19 4.20 23.31
C ASP A 146 2.94 5.02 22.03
N GLY A 147 2.63 4.34 20.91
CA GLY A 147 2.36 4.97 19.62
C GLY A 147 3.59 5.56 18.91
N THR A 148 4.79 5.35 19.43
CA THR A 148 6.01 5.96 18.89
C THR A 148 6.67 5.17 17.78
N ASP A 149 6.38 3.86 17.67
CA ASP A 149 6.99 2.96 16.71
C ASP A 149 6.00 1.87 16.22
N TYR A 150 6.50 0.95 15.42
CA TYR A 150 5.75 -0.16 14.86
C TYR A 150 6.26 -1.51 15.39
N LEU A 151 5.32 -2.41 15.62
CA LEU A 151 5.58 -3.81 15.93
C LEU A 151 5.25 -4.67 14.71
N PHE A 152 6.14 -5.58 14.37
CA PHE A 152 6.06 -6.43 13.19
C PHE A 152 5.77 -7.87 13.60
N PHE A 153 4.68 -8.44 13.08
CA PHE A 153 4.23 -9.80 13.38
C PHE A 153 4.21 -10.65 12.09
N PRO A 154 5.33 -11.31 11.73
CA PRO A 154 5.32 -12.26 10.62
C PRO A 154 4.30 -13.37 10.86
N GLN A 155 3.52 -13.68 9.83
CA GLN A 155 2.50 -14.73 9.89
C GLN A 155 3.10 -16.03 9.33
N SER A 156 3.32 -16.96 10.24
CA SER A 156 3.82 -18.31 9.90
C SER A 156 2.75 -19.24 9.31
#